data_796f10a4ca48c3a85dec62c986569806
#
_entry.id   796f10a4ca48c3a85dec62c986569806
#
_cell.length_a   1.000
_cell.length_b   1.000
_cell.length_c   1.000
_cell.angle_alpha   90.00
_cell.angle_beta   90.00
_cell.angle_gamma   90.00
#
_symmetry.space_group_name_H-M   'P 1'
#
loop_
_entity.id
_entity.type
_entity.pdbx_description
1 polymer ?
#
loop_
_entity_poly.entity_id
_entity_poly.type
_entity_poly.pdbx_seq_one_letter_code
_entity_poly.pdbx_strand_id
1 'polypeptide(L)'
;MNYLQSAQALYEQMVRDRRHLHQHPEVGMDLPETCSYVMARLTEMGYQPRRLGGGVTATLTGKPDGKVFLLRADMDALPMREESGLPFASQRSCAHT
;
A
#
# COMPACT_ATOMS: atom_id res chain seq x y z
N MET A 1 19.50 9.81 14.79
CA MET A 1 18.68 8.71 14.21
C MET A 1 19.27 8.28 12.88
N ASN A 2 19.42 6.98 12.67
CA ASN A 2 19.91 6.45 11.40
C ASN A 2 18.71 5.97 10.56
N TYR A 3 18.35 6.75 9.56
CA TYR A 3 17.19 6.45 8.71
C TYR A 3 17.38 5.18 7.88
N LEU A 4 18.60 4.89 7.47
CA LEU A 4 18.89 3.67 6.71
C LEU A 4 18.64 2.42 7.56
N GLN A 5 19.12 2.41 8.79
CA GLN A 5 18.89 1.29 9.69
C GLN A 5 17.42 1.12 10.02
N SER A 6 16.69 2.22 10.24
CA SER A 6 15.25 2.17 10.50
C SER A 6 14.49 1.61 9.30
N ALA A 7 14.87 2.00 8.08
CA ALA A 7 14.26 1.47 6.86
C ALA A 7 14.58 -0.01 6.68
N GLN A 8 15.82 -0.43 6.95
CA GLN A 8 16.21 -1.83 6.85
C GLN A 8 15.46 -2.71 7.85
N ALA A 9 15.16 -2.19 9.04
CA ALA A 9 14.38 -2.92 10.05
C ALA A 9 12.94 -3.19 9.57
N LEU A 10 12.41 -2.39 8.65
CA LEU A 10 11.07 -2.55 8.08
C LEU A 10 11.05 -3.43 6.83
N TYR A 11 12.21 -3.86 6.34
CA TYR A 11 12.31 -4.52 5.04
C TYR A 11 11.41 -5.74 4.90
N GLU A 12 11.43 -6.65 5.86
CA GLU A 12 10.63 -7.88 5.80
C GLU A 12 9.14 -7.58 5.75
N GLN A 13 8.67 -6.62 6.55
CA GLN A 13 7.26 -6.24 6.55
C GLN A 13 6.87 -5.57 5.22
N MET A 14 7.74 -4.73 4.68
CA MET A 14 7.52 -4.09 3.37
C MET A 14 7.42 -5.13 2.26
N VAL A 15 8.27 -6.15 2.28
CA VAL A 15 8.20 -7.25 1.30
C VAL A 15 6.89 -8.01 1.44
N ARG A 16 6.45 -8.32 2.66
CA ARG A 16 5.16 -8.98 2.88
C ARG A 16 4.00 -8.15 2.35
N ASP A 17 3.98 -6.86 2.65
CA ASP A 17 2.93 -5.94 2.17
C ASP A 17 2.91 -5.88 0.64
N ARG A 18 4.08 -5.71 0.03
CA ARG A 18 4.21 -5.66 -1.43
C ARG A 18 3.71 -6.94 -2.10
N ARG A 19 4.10 -8.08 -1.57
CA ARG A 19 3.72 -9.39 -2.14
C ARG A 19 2.24 -9.69 -1.95
N HIS A 20 1.67 -9.30 -0.81
CA HIS A 20 0.23 -9.44 -0.58
C HIS A 20 -0.57 -8.65 -1.61
N LEU A 21 -0.24 -7.38 -1.81
CA LEU A 21 -0.91 -6.52 -2.78
C LEU A 21 -0.69 -7.02 -4.21
N HIS A 22 0.50 -7.53 -4.49
CA HIS A 22 0.83 -8.08 -5.81
C HIS A 22 0.02 -9.34 -6.13
N GLN A 23 -0.23 -10.20 -5.15
CA GLN A 23 -1.03 -11.41 -5.33
C GLN A 23 -2.52 -11.12 -5.51
N HIS A 24 -3.00 -9.99 -4.98
CA HIS A 24 -4.42 -9.62 -4.97
C HIS A 24 -4.66 -8.26 -5.65
N PRO A 25 -4.26 -8.12 -6.93
CA PRO A 25 -4.36 -6.83 -7.62
C PRO A 25 -5.79 -6.47 -7.98
N GLU A 26 -6.10 -5.20 -7.90
CA GLU A 26 -7.40 -4.63 -8.31
C GLU A 26 -7.15 -3.48 -9.26
N VAL A 27 -8.00 -3.33 -10.28
CA VAL A 27 -7.82 -2.34 -11.35
C VAL A 27 -8.86 -1.22 -11.18
N GLY A 28 -8.44 0.01 -11.45
CA GLY A 28 -9.33 1.17 -11.49
C GLY A 28 -9.54 1.84 -10.16
N MET A 29 -10.75 2.31 -9.90
CA MET A 29 -11.09 3.11 -8.73
C MET A 29 -11.88 2.32 -7.67
N ASP A 30 -12.32 1.12 -7.97
CA ASP A 30 -13.02 0.26 -7.03
C ASP A 30 -12.06 -0.82 -6.53
N LEU A 31 -11.48 -0.57 -5.36
CA LEU A 31 -10.39 -1.37 -4.80
C LEU A 31 -10.74 -1.85 -3.38
N PRO A 32 -11.81 -2.63 -3.20
CA PRO A 32 -12.28 -2.97 -1.85
C PRO A 32 -11.26 -3.76 -1.03
N GLU A 33 -10.61 -4.75 -1.61
CA GLU A 33 -9.63 -5.56 -0.89
C GLU A 33 -8.34 -4.80 -0.62
N THR A 34 -7.85 -4.05 -1.62
CA THR A 34 -6.64 -3.23 -1.49
C THR A 34 -6.84 -2.16 -0.43
N CYS A 35 -7.95 -1.44 -0.47
CA CYS A 35 -8.25 -0.42 0.54
C CYS A 35 -8.38 -1.02 1.94
N SER A 36 -9.05 -2.16 2.08
CA SER A 36 -9.20 -2.83 3.38
C SER A 36 -7.84 -3.23 3.94
N TYR A 37 -6.96 -3.77 3.11
CA TYR A 37 -5.62 -4.15 3.53
C TYR A 37 -4.80 -2.93 3.97
N VAL A 38 -4.80 -1.88 3.16
CA VAL A 38 -4.05 -0.66 3.46
C VAL A 38 -4.57 -0.01 4.74
N MET A 39 -5.90 0.07 4.91
CA MET A 39 -6.48 0.62 6.14
C MET A 39 -6.10 -0.19 7.37
N ALA A 40 -6.11 -1.52 7.29
CA ALA A 40 -5.70 -2.38 8.38
C ALA A 40 -4.22 -2.15 8.75
N ARG A 41 -3.35 -2.05 7.75
CA ARG A 41 -1.92 -1.81 7.99
C ARG A 41 -1.68 -0.42 8.61
N LEU A 42 -2.36 0.60 8.13
CA LEU A 42 -2.24 1.95 8.70
C LEU A 42 -2.76 2.01 10.14
N THR A 43 -3.84 1.30 10.42
CA THR A 43 -4.38 1.21 11.78
C THR A 43 -3.39 0.53 12.72
N GLU A 44 -2.75 -0.54 12.28
CA GLU A 44 -1.71 -1.21 13.06
C GLU A 44 -0.51 -0.30 13.36
N MET A 45 -0.21 0.61 12.43
CA MET A 45 0.87 1.59 12.60
C MET A 45 0.50 2.77 13.51
N GLY A 46 -0.76 2.85 13.97
CA GLY A 46 -1.22 3.89 14.86
C GLY A 46 -1.90 5.07 14.19
N TYR A 47 -2.17 4.99 12.89
CA TYR A 47 -2.91 6.02 12.16
C TYR A 47 -4.42 5.80 12.26
N GLN A 48 -5.19 6.82 11.88
CA GLN A 48 -6.64 6.74 11.73
C GLN A 48 -6.99 6.95 10.25
N PRO A 49 -6.88 5.90 9.43
CA PRO A 49 -7.11 6.02 8.00
C PRO A 49 -8.58 6.24 7.67
N ARG A 50 -8.83 6.90 6.53
CA ARG A 50 -10.17 7.14 6.00
C ARG A 50 -10.22 6.78 4.53
N ARG A 51 -11.38 6.30 4.10
CA ARG A 51 -11.65 6.15 2.68
C ARG A 51 -11.90 7.52 2.06
N LEU A 52 -11.28 7.78 0.91
CA LEU A 52 -11.47 9.03 0.16
C LEU A 52 -11.58 8.67 -1.32
N GLY A 53 -12.81 8.74 -1.86
CA GLY A 53 -13.07 8.25 -3.21
C GLY A 53 -12.67 6.78 -3.33
N GLY A 54 -11.87 6.44 -4.33
CA GLY A 54 -11.35 5.09 -4.51
C GLY A 54 -10.09 4.77 -3.72
N GLY A 55 -9.60 5.71 -2.91
CA GLY A 55 -8.35 5.56 -2.18
C GLY A 55 -8.48 5.60 -0.68
N VAL A 56 -7.33 5.71 -0.02
CA VAL A 56 -7.22 5.80 1.44
C VAL A 56 -6.33 6.98 1.77
N THR A 57 -6.69 7.74 2.81
CA THR A 57 -5.87 8.82 3.33
C THR A 57 -5.66 8.65 4.83
N ALA A 58 -4.51 9.10 5.31
CA ALA A 58 -4.21 9.18 6.73
C ALA A 58 -3.34 10.40 6.98
N THR A 59 -3.52 11.04 8.14
CA THR A 59 -2.78 12.24 8.49
C THR A 59 -1.91 11.97 9.71
N LEU A 60 -0.63 12.31 9.60
CA LEU A 60 0.29 12.32 10.73
C LEU A 60 0.52 13.77 11.15
N THR A 61 0.13 14.09 12.38
CA THR A 61 0.31 15.43 12.91
C THR A 61 1.65 15.53 13.64
N GLY A 62 2.50 16.42 13.17
CA GLY A 62 3.77 16.73 13.81
C GLY A 62 3.72 18.03 14.59
N LYS A 63 4.76 18.86 14.46
CA LYS A 63 4.83 20.16 15.12
C LYS A 63 3.73 21.09 14.58
N PRO A 64 3.03 21.85 15.48
CA PRO A 64 1.88 22.68 15.06
C PRO A 64 2.20 23.73 14.00
N ASP A 65 3.41 24.31 14.03
CA ASP A 65 3.82 25.38 13.12
C ASP A 65 4.62 24.89 11.92
N GLY A 66 4.61 23.58 11.69
CA GLY A 66 5.33 22.97 10.58
C GLY A 66 4.60 23.09 9.25
N LYS A 67 5.32 22.81 8.20
CA LYS A 67 4.75 22.74 6.85
C LYS A 67 3.94 21.46 6.67
N VAL A 68 3.00 21.49 5.74
CA VAL A 68 2.20 20.34 5.37
C VAL A 68 2.80 19.69 4.13
N PHE A 69 3.07 18.38 4.20
CA PHE A 69 3.57 17.59 3.10
C PHE A 69 2.54 16.54 2.70
N LEU A 70 2.43 16.28 1.42
CA LEU A 70 1.59 15.23 0.88
C LEU A 70 2.48 14.14 0.27
N LEU A 71 2.32 12.91 0.74
CA LEU A 71 2.91 11.74 0.12
C LEU A 71 1.80 10.99 -0.61
N ARG A 72 2.06 10.58 -1.83
CA ARG A 72 1.09 9.87 -2.67
C ARG A 72 1.70 8.61 -3.24
N ALA A 73 0.89 7.55 -3.28
CA ALA A 73 1.25 6.30 -3.96
C ALA A 73 -0.01 5.73 -4.61
N ASP A 74 0.15 5.16 -5.80
CA ASP A 74 -0.92 4.46 -6.48
C ASP A 74 -1.14 3.09 -5.85
N MET A 75 -2.39 2.60 -5.88
CA MET A 75 -2.74 1.30 -5.31
C MET A 75 -3.37 0.37 -6.34
N ASP A 76 -3.76 0.87 -7.50
CA ASP A 76 -4.39 0.06 -8.53
C ASP A 76 -3.36 -0.72 -9.35
N ALA A 77 -3.86 -1.76 -9.99
CA ALA A 77 -3.06 -2.62 -10.87
C ALA A 77 -3.33 -2.29 -12.33
N LEU A 78 -2.51 -2.85 -13.20
CA LEU A 78 -2.69 -2.76 -14.64
C LEU A 78 -3.58 -3.91 -15.12
N PRO A 79 -4.43 -3.68 -16.14
CA PRO A 79 -5.30 -4.73 -16.70
C PRO A 79 -4.50 -5.62 -17.66
N MET A 80 -3.58 -6.42 -17.10
CA MET A 80 -2.71 -7.30 -17.87
C MET A 80 -2.38 -8.54 -17.07
N ARG A 81 -2.08 -9.64 -17.76
CA ARG A 81 -1.73 -10.91 -17.14
C ARG A 81 -0.26 -10.93 -16.75
N GLU A 82 0.02 -11.46 -15.57
CA GLU A 82 1.40 -11.70 -15.14
C GLU A 82 1.88 -13.06 -15.65
N GLU A 83 3.12 -13.10 -16.15
CA GLU A 83 3.75 -14.31 -16.67
C GLU A 83 5.08 -14.60 -15.97
N SER A 84 5.28 -14.08 -14.75
CA SER A 84 6.55 -14.22 -14.03
C SER A 84 6.82 -15.63 -13.50
N GLY A 85 5.76 -16.39 -13.18
CA GLY A 85 5.89 -17.71 -12.57
C GLY A 85 6.41 -17.72 -11.13
N LEU A 86 6.43 -16.55 -10.46
CA LEU A 86 6.93 -16.43 -9.09
C LEU A 86 5.93 -16.96 -8.08
N PRO A 87 6.40 -17.44 -6.89
CA PRO A 87 5.49 -17.94 -5.85
C PRO A 87 4.45 -16.93 -5.36
N PHE A 88 4.76 -15.64 -5.47
CA PHE A 88 3.85 -14.56 -5.08
C PHE A 88 3.22 -13.86 -6.29
N ALA A 89 3.14 -14.54 -7.43
CA ALA A 89 2.51 -13.99 -8.63
C ALA A 89 1.04 -13.66 -8.41
N SER A 90 0.52 -12.76 -9.25
CA SER A 90 -0.89 -12.38 -9.20
C SER A 90 -1.80 -13.60 -9.29
N GLN A 91 -2.80 -13.67 -8.41
CA GLN A 91 -3.82 -14.70 -8.42
C GLN A 91 -4.98 -14.37 -9.36
N ARG A 92 -4.91 -13.22 -10.03
CA ARG A 92 -5.93 -12.77 -10.98
C ARG A 92 -5.33 -12.75 -12.37
N SER A 93 -5.96 -13.47 -13.28
CA SER A 93 -5.45 -13.63 -14.65
C SER A 93 -5.52 -12.37 -15.49
N CYS A 94 -6.29 -11.37 -15.06
CA CYS A 94 -6.51 -10.14 -15.82
C CYS A 94 -5.93 -8.89 -15.15
N ALA A 95 -5.15 -9.03 -14.07
CA ALA A 95 -4.60 -7.88 -13.36
C ALA A 95 -3.20 -8.17 -12.81
N HIS A 96 -2.34 -7.14 -12.84
CA HIS A 96 -0.93 -7.25 -12.46
C HIS A 96 -0.43 -5.88 -11.96
N THR A 97 0.28 -5.88 -10.83
CA THR A 97 0.93 -4.67 -10.30
C THR A 97 2.39 -4.55 -10.72
#